data_e8a95b8ca5f3ae0d2323088d3007caa8
#
_entry.id   e8a95b8ca5f3ae0d2323088d3007caa8
#
_cell.length_a   1.000
_cell.length_b   1.000
_cell.length_c   1.000
_cell.angle_alpha   90.00
_cell.angle_beta   90.00
_cell.angle_gamma   90.00
#
_symmetry.space_group_name_H-M   'P 1'
#
loop_
_entity.id
_entity.type
_entity.pdbx_description
1 polymer ?
#
loop_
_entity_poly.entity_id
_entity_poly.type
_entity_poly.pdbx_seq_one_letter_code
_entity_poly.pdbx_strand_id
1 'polypeptide(L)'
;MEMKYRLWACLLFLPMVLWASGRPKVAVVLSGGGAKGTAHIGALKVIEEAGIPIDYVVGTSMGAIVGGLYSIGYTPQQLDSMVNAQNWKFLLSDAPNPKDVLLDDRLKSERYVLSIPFSLKSAAVSDAGIIKGKNLARLFSTLTEGYQDSVDFSRLPIPFACVSENLVNGSEVVFHEGILATSMRSSMSIPGVFAPVDLDGMVLVDGGMVNNYPVDVALAMGADYIIGVDVQSPLLKASELKSVKDIFGQIINLQGEKKYRENLRNTDVLIKVDVTGYSAASFTKEAIDTLMVRGERAAMDSWDGLLALKRKLGLAEDYQPRRPGPFRLPGAAVDREIPVDSQIAAPAVRENKLNVGFRFDTEELAALQANTDFYFGRQRESLASLTARLGKRTLARLGYSYQWDGGWQAGLA
;
A
#
# COMPACT_ATOMS: atom_id res chain seq x y z
N MET A 1 65.15 27.65 -6.58
CA MET A 1 64.87 26.73 -5.45
C MET A 1 63.36 26.59 -5.12
N GLU A 2 62.51 27.50 -5.57
CA GLU A 2 61.05 27.50 -5.30
C GLU A 2 60.20 26.53 -6.18
N MET A 3 60.71 26.07 -7.31
CA MET A 3 59.91 25.22 -8.23
C MET A 3 59.87 23.73 -7.78
N LYS A 4 60.83 23.28 -7.00
CA LYS A 4 60.89 21.90 -6.50
C LYS A 4 59.90 21.63 -5.36
N TYR A 5 59.58 22.62 -4.55
CA TYR A 5 58.60 22.48 -3.45
C TYR A 5 57.14 22.52 -3.89
N ARG A 6 56.82 23.12 -5.05
CA ARG A 6 55.45 23.08 -5.59
C ARG A 6 55.03 21.75 -6.17
N LEU A 7 56.02 20.97 -6.69
CA LEU A 7 55.76 19.59 -7.18
C LEU A 7 55.50 18.61 -6.04
N TRP A 8 56.15 18.78 -4.88
CA TRP A 8 55.96 17.91 -3.72
C TRP A 8 54.62 18.16 -3.01
N ALA A 9 54.11 19.41 -3.02
CA ALA A 9 52.80 19.75 -2.46
C ALA A 9 51.66 19.12 -3.27
N CYS A 10 51.76 19.06 -4.60
CA CYS A 10 50.77 18.36 -5.46
C CYS A 10 50.76 16.83 -5.28
N LEU A 11 51.94 16.23 -4.99
CA LEU A 11 52.02 14.77 -4.78
C LEU A 11 51.49 14.33 -3.40
N LEU A 12 51.47 15.23 -2.38
CA LEU A 12 50.86 14.95 -1.07
C LEU A 12 49.34 15.11 -1.04
N PHE A 13 48.77 15.87 -1.98
CA PHE A 13 47.31 16.00 -2.11
C PHE A 13 46.63 14.93 -2.98
N LEU A 14 47.39 14.22 -3.84
CA LEU A 14 46.84 13.16 -4.71
C LEU A 14 46.21 11.96 -3.93
N PRO A 15 46.80 11.47 -2.85
CA PRO A 15 46.16 10.38 -2.09
C PRO A 15 44.99 10.86 -1.19
N MET A 16 44.87 12.15 -0.88
CA MET A 16 43.74 12.67 -0.08
C MET A 16 42.44 12.77 -0.89
N VAL A 17 42.52 12.96 -2.20
CA VAL A 17 41.33 13.00 -3.07
C VAL A 17 40.76 11.60 -3.33
N LEU A 18 41.59 10.57 -3.26
CA LEU A 18 41.16 9.16 -3.41
C LEU A 18 40.49 8.56 -2.15
N TRP A 19 40.57 9.22 -1.01
CA TRP A 19 39.94 8.76 0.25
C TRP A 19 38.58 9.43 0.54
N ALA A 20 38.12 10.30 -0.33
CA ALA A 20 36.83 10.99 -0.22
C ALA A 20 35.69 10.27 -0.96
N SER A 21 35.95 9.16 -1.64
CA SER A 21 34.88 8.32 -2.17
C SER A 21 34.29 7.50 -1.00
N GLY A 22 33.11 7.87 -0.52
CA GLY A 22 32.36 7.06 0.43
C GLY A 22 32.22 5.61 -0.10
N ARG A 23 31.93 4.65 0.78
CA ARG A 23 31.67 3.27 0.34
C ARG A 23 30.61 3.23 -0.77
N PRO A 24 30.65 2.22 -1.63
CA PRO A 24 29.58 2.00 -2.60
C PRO A 24 28.20 1.94 -1.93
N LYS A 25 27.19 2.46 -2.62
CA LYS A 25 25.83 2.59 -2.14
C LYS A 25 25.01 1.35 -2.49
N VAL A 26 24.22 0.87 -1.54
CA VAL A 26 23.35 -0.31 -1.72
C VAL A 26 21.90 0.11 -1.72
N ALA A 27 21.15 -0.33 -2.73
CA ALA A 27 19.70 -0.20 -2.73
C ALA A 27 19.02 -1.55 -2.47
N VAL A 28 17.91 -1.51 -1.75
CA VAL A 28 16.94 -2.60 -1.69
C VAL A 28 15.77 -2.26 -2.61
N VAL A 29 15.47 -3.15 -3.56
CA VAL A 29 14.37 -3.00 -4.50
C VAL A 29 13.31 -4.05 -4.21
N LEU A 30 12.06 -3.61 -3.99
CA LEU A 30 10.92 -4.43 -3.59
C LEU A 30 9.87 -4.43 -4.69
N SER A 31 9.61 -5.58 -5.31
CA SER A 31 8.63 -5.70 -6.39
C SER A 31 7.18 -5.55 -5.90
N GLY A 32 6.27 -5.24 -6.82
CA GLY A 32 4.85 -5.35 -6.57
C GLY A 32 4.38 -6.80 -6.52
N GLY A 33 3.25 -7.03 -5.83
CA GLY A 33 2.69 -8.39 -5.72
C GLY A 33 1.43 -8.54 -4.88
N GLY A 34 0.83 -7.45 -4.42
CA GLY A 34 -0.31 -7.49 -3.49
C GLY A 34 0.05 -8.27 -2.22
N ALA A 35 -0.81 -9.18 -1.75
CA ALA A 35 -0.54 -9.98 -0.55
C ALA A 35 0.81 -10.72 -0.57
N LYS A 36 1.29 -11.13 -1.76
CA LYS A 36 2.59 -11.79 -1.91
C LYS A 36 3.76 -10.91 -1.43
N GLY A 37 3.58 -9.58 -1.49
CA GLY A 37 4.58 -8.61 -1.02
C GLY A 37 4.81 -8.62 0.49
N THR A 38 3.98 -9.30 1.30
CA THR A 38 4.28 -9.51 2.72
C THR A 38 5.59 -10.31 2.92
N ALA A 39 5.98 -11.09 1.91
CA ALA A 39 7.28 -11.80 1.90
C ALA A 39 8.49 -10.86 1.95
N HIS A 40 8.36 -9.61 1.49
CA HIS A 40 9.44 -8.62 1.62
C HIS A 40 9.86 -8.41 3.07
N ILE A 41 8.92 -8.50 4.02
CA ILE A 41 9.18 -8.34 5.46
C ILE A 41 10.13 -9.43 5.94
N GLY A 42 9.87 -10.70 5.54
CA GLY A 42 10.77 -11.81 5.86
C GLY A 42 12.16 -11.66 5.24
N ALA A 43 12.22 -11.24 3.97
CA ALA A 43 13.50 -10.99 3.31
C ALA A 43 14.30 -9.85 3.96
N LEU A 44 13.63 -8.76 4.37
CA LEU A 44 14.28 -7.64 5.08
C LEU A 44 14.89 -8.07 6.42
N LYS A 45 14.29 -9.02 7.16
CA LYS A 45 14.88 -9.58 8.38
C LYS A 45 16.28 -10.15 8.10
N VAL A 46 16.40 -10.97 7.08
CA VAL A 46 17.67 -11.63 6.71
C VAL A 46 18.68 -10.64 6.12
N ILE A 47 18.24 -9.67 5.31
CA ILE A 47 19.13 -8.62 4.78
C ILE A 47 19.74 -7.80 5.94
N GLU A 48 18.94 -7.46 6.97
CA GLU A 48 19.46 -6.81 8.18
C GLU A 48 20.46 -7.70 8.95
N GLU A 49 20.14 -8.99 9.10
CA GLU A 49 21.05 -9.97 9.76
C GLU A 49 22.39 -10.11 9.05
N ALA A 50 22.39 -10.04 7.70
CA ALA A 50 23.63 -10.04 6.93
C ALA A 50 24.53 -8.84 7.22
N GLY A 51 23.99 -7.79 7.85
CA GLY A 51 24.74 -6.60 8.24
C GLY A 51 25.14 -5.72 7.04
N ILE A 52 24.30 -5.65 6.02
CA ILE A 52 24.51 -4.79 4.85
C ILE A 52 23.82 -3.44 5.09
N PRO A 53 24.54 -2.32 4.99
CA PRO A 53 23.93 -1.00 5.08
C PRO A 53 23.06 -0.72 3.84
N ILE A 54 21.83 -0.30 4.06
CA ILE A 54 20.87 0.05 3.01
C ILE A 54 20.85 1.56 2.87
N ASP A 55 21.25 2.06 1.69
CA ASP A 55 21.32 3.49 1.39
C ASP A 55 20.07 4.01 0.68
N TYR A 56 19.38 3.14 -0.05
CA TYR A 56 18.16 3.48 -0.78
C TYR A 56 17.16 2.34 -0.70
N VAL A 57 15.88 2.69 -0.70
CA VAL A 57 14.79 1.72 -0.85
C VAL A 57 13.89 2.17 -1.99
N VAL A 58 13.59 1.26 -2.90
CA VAL A 58 12.69 1.53 -4.03
C VAL A 58 11.65 0.43 -4.10
N GLY A 59 10.39 0.79 -4.34
CA GLY A 59 9.33 -0.20 -4.39
C GLY A 59 8.18 0.14 -5.33
N THR A 60 7.45 -0.90 -5.71
CA THR A 60 6.20 -0.79 -6.47
C THR A 60 5.07 -1.50 -5.71
N SER A 61 3.87 -0.92 -5.68
CA SER A 61 2.69 -1.54 -5.08
C SER A 61 2.91 -1.94 -3.61
N MET A 62 2.77 -3.20 -3.23
CA MET A 62 3.08 -3.67 -1.87
C MET A 62 4.56 -3.43 -1.50
N GLY A 63 5.48 -3.50 -2.47
CA GLY A 63 6.87 -3.13 -2.25
C GLY A 63 7.05 -1.65 -1.89
N ALA A 64 6.22 -0.76 -2.44
CA ALA A 64 6.19 0.66 -2.07
C ALA A 64 5.67 0.86 -0.63
N ILE A 65 4.68 0.06 -0.21
CA ILE A 65 4.14 0.14 1.16
C ILE A 65 5.18 -0.35 2.16
N VAL A 66 5.71 -1.56 1.98
CA VAL A 66 6.74 -2.12 2.88
C VAL A 66 7.99 -1.25 2.88
N GLY A 67 8.47 -0.85 1.68
CA GLY A 67 9.65 -0.01 1.53
C GLY A 67 9.49 1.38 2.11
N GLY A 68 8.36 2.03 1.89
CA GLY A 68 8.08 3.37 2.42
C GLY A 68 8.02 3.39 3.95
N LEU A 69 7.34 2.41 4.55
CA LEU A 69 7.30 2.28 6.02
C LEU A 69 8.67 1.92 6.61
N TYR A 70 9.40 1.02 5.95
CA TYR A 70 10.77 0.68 6.34
C TYR A 70 11.70 1.91 6.27
N SER A 71 11.55 2.74 5.24
CA SER A 71 12.37 3.95 5.02
C SER A 71 12.18 5.01 6.09
N ILE A 72 11.00 5.09 6.72
CA ILE A 72 10.75 6.01 7.84
C ILE A 72 11.09 5.42 9.21
N GLY A 73 11.62 4.17 9.26
CA GLY A 73 12.21 3.57 10.45
C GLY A 73 11.45 2.39 11.06
N TYR A 74 10.37 1.91 10.44
CA TYR A 74 9.74 0.66 10.92
C TYR A 74 10.70 -0.51 10.79
N THR A 75 10.82 -1.33 11.84
CA THR A 75 11.60 -2.56 11.78
C THR A 75 10.83 -3.68 11.05
N PRO A 76 11.51 -4.68 10.47
CA PRO A 76 10.81 -5.84 9.93
C PRO A 76 9.89 -6.51 10.96
N GLN A 77 10.28 -6.56 12.24
CA GLN A 77 9.46 -7.10 13.32
C GLN A 77 8.20 -6.25 13.60
N GLN A 78 8.33 -4.92 13.52
CA GLN A 78 7.18 -4.01 13.64
C GLN A 78 6.24 -4.15 12.45
N LEU A 79 6.80 -4.26 11.22
CA LEU A 79 6.01 -4.50 10.01
C LEU A 79 5.25 -5.83 10.07
N ASP A 80 5.90 -6.91 10.54
CA ASP A 80 5.30 -8.23 10.77
C ASP A 80 4.10 -8.12 11.73
N SER A 81 4.34 -7.56 12.92
CA SER A 81 3.29 -7.37 13.93
C SER A 81 2.13 -6.54 13.39
N MET A 82 2.43 -5.46 12.67
CA MET A 82 1.45 -4.56 12.09
C MET A 82 0.59 -5.26 11.03
N VAL A 83 1.20 -5.98 10.08
CA VAL A 83 0.49 -6.68 9.00
C VAL A 83 -0.42 -7.76 9.55
N ASN A 84 0.03 -8.51 10.56
CA ASN A 84 -0.73 -9.56 11.23
C ASN A 84 -1.88 -9.04 12.12
N ALA A 85 -1.79 -7.81 12.60
CA ALA A 85 -2.83 -7.18 13.42
C ALA A 85 -4.01 -6.65 12.60
N GLN A 86 -3.90 -6.55 11.26
CA GLN A 86 -4.91 -5.89 10.45
C GLN A 86 -6.11 -6.78 10.11
N ASN A 87 -7.28 -6.17 10.11
CA ASN A 87 -8.47 -6.76 9.49
C ASN A 87 -8.45 -6.44 7.97
N TRP A 88 -7.78 -7.29 7.19
CA TRP A 88 -7.61 -7.08 5.75
C TRP A 88 -8.93 -7.05 4.99
N LYS A 89 -9.93 -7.83 5.40
CA LYS A 89 -11.26 -7.78 4.79
C LYS A 89 -11.90 -6.39 4.92
N PHE A 90 -11.72 -5.75 6.07
CA PHE A 90 -12.18 -4.38 6.30
C PHE A 90 -11.34 -3.35 5.51
N LEU A 91 -10.01 -3.45 5.58
CA LEU A 91 -9.10 -2.51 4.91
C LEU A 91 -9.24 -2.53 3.39
N LEU A 92 -9.45 -3.72 2.81
CA LEU A 92 -9.67 -3.92 1.38
C LEU A 92 -11.15 -3.71 0.99
N SER A 93 -11.85 -2.88 1.72
CA SER A 93 -13.23 -2.48 1.44
C SER A 93 -13.43 -1.00 1.76
N ASP A 94 -14.53 -0.41 1.30
CA ASP A 94 -14.97 0.91 1.72
C ASP A 94 -16.04 0.84 2.82
N ALA A 95 -16.15 -0.31 3.50
CA ALA A 95 -17.09 -0.49 4.59
C ALA A 95 -16.82 0.56 5.69
N PRO A 96 -17.84 1.21 6.21
CA PRO A 96 -17.67 2.10 7.35
C PRO A 96 -17.22 1.28 8.57
N ASN A 97 -16.40 1.90 9.43
CA ASN A 97 -16.03 1.26 10.68
C ASN A 97 -17.30 0.97 11.50
N PRO A 98 -17.50 -0.25 11.98
CA PRO A 98 -18.65 -0.60 12.81
C PRO A 98 -18.85 0.29 14.04
N LYS A 99 -17.78 0.91 14.57
CA LYS A 99 -17.85 1.86 15.69
C LYS A 99 -18.38 3.24 15.28
N ASP A 100 -18.25 3.60 13.99
CA ASP A 100 -18.66 4.89 13.44
C ASP A 100 -20.05 4.84 12.78
N VAL A 101 -20.60 3.63 12.65
CA VAL A 101 -21.93 3.42 12.05
C VAL A 101 -23.00 3.69 13.12
N LEU A 102 -23.91 4.61 12.81
CA LEU A 102 -25.10 4.82 13.64
C LEU A 102 -25.84 3.49 13.83
N LEU A 103 -26.41 3.29 15.01
CA LEU A 103 -27.13 2.04 15.34
C LEU A 103 -28.18 1.71 14.27
N ASP A 104 -28.86 2.73 13.73
CA ASP A 104 -29.87 2.58 12.68
C ASP A 104 -29.30 2.05 11.36
N ASP A 105 -28.13 2.53 10.93
CA ASP A 105 -27.45 2.04 9.74
C ASP A 105 -26.91 0.60 9.94
N ARG A 106 -26.50 0.26 11.16
CA ARG A 106 -26.09 -1.09 11.53
C ARG A 106 -27.26 -2.06 11.45
N LEU A 107 -28.41 -1.70 12.02
CA LEU A 107 -29.64 -2.48 11.93
C LEU A 107 -30.15 -2.61 10.48
N LYS A 108 -29.94 -1.59 9.63
CA LYS A 108 -30.25 -1.66 8.21
C LYS A 108 -29.32 -2.63 7.47
N SER A 109 -28.01 -2.62 7.75
CA SER A 109 -27.05 -3.52 7.10
C SER A 109 -27.32 -5.00 7.37
N GLU A 110 -27.95 -5.32 8.51
CA GLU A 110 -28.39 -6.66 8.84
C GLU A 110 -29.69 -7.09 8.12
N ARG A 111 -30.48 -6.12 7.65
CA ARG A 111 -31.79 -6.36 7.01
C ARG A 111 -31.74 -6.38 5.49
N TYR A 112 -30.70 -5.81 4.88
CA TYR A 112 -30.61 -5.65 3.43
C TYR A 112 -29.38 -6.40 2.90
N VAL A 113 -29.58 -7.13 1.81
CA VAL A 113 -28.54 -7.93 1.16
C VAL A 113 -27.64 -7.07 0.28
N LEU A 114 -28.18 -5.99 -0.28
CA LEU A 114 -27.50 -5.11 -1.21
C LEU A 114 -27.74 -3.65 -0.83
N SER A 115 -26.68 -2.87 -0.75
CA SER A 115 -26.74 -1.42 -0.53
C SER A 115 -25.98 -0.71 -1.64
N ILE A 116 -26.67 0.10 -2.43
CA ILE A 116 -26.15 0.82 -3.59
C ILE A 116 -26.08 2.30 -3.23
N PRO A 117 -24.90 2.91 -3.12
CA PRO A 117 -24.77 4.35 -2.96
C PRO A 117 -25.16 5.06 -4.26
N PHE A 118 -25.80 6.23 -4.17
CA PHE A 118 -26.14 7.05 -5.32
C PHE A 118 -26.03 8.53 -5.02
N SER A 119 -25.86 9.36 -6.07
CA SER A 119 -25.84 10.81 -5.99
C SER A 119 -26.91 11.41 -6.88
N LEU A 120 -27.67 12.38 -6.34
CA LEU A 120 -28.66 13.13 -7.13
C LEU A 120 -28.01 14.11 -8.13
N LYS A 121 -26.73 14.42 -7.98
CA LYS A 121 -26.01 15.39 -8.82
C LYS A 121 -25.35 14.77 -10.05
N SER A 122 -25.22 13.47 -10.11
CA SER A 122 -24.74 12.75 -11.30
C SER A 122 -25.60 11.51 -11.50
N ALA A 123 -26.20 11.39 -12.68
CA ALA A 123 -26.90 10.17 -13.10
C ALA A 123 -25.95 9.00 -13.41
N ALA A 124 -24.68 9.13 -13.08
CA ALA A 124 -23.72 8.05 -13.19
C ALA A 124 -23.98 7.07 -12.05
N VAL A 125 -24.35 5.83 -12.39
CA VAL A 125 -24.11 4.64 -11.55
C VAL A 125 -22.59 4.49 -11.51
N SER A 126 -21.95 5.48 -10.90
CA SER A 126 -20.51 5.53 -10.82
C SER A 126 -20.08 4.72 -9.63
N ASP A 127 -19.13 3.86 -9.86
CA ASP A 127 -18.30 3.19 -8.88
C ASP A 127 -18.88 1.95 -8.19
N ALA A 128 -19.96 1.35 -8.68
CA ALA A 128 -20.35 0.02 -8.21
C ALA A 128 -19.27 -1.00 -8.64
N GLY A 129 -18.42 -1.37 -7.71
CA GLY A 129 -17.38 -2.39 -7.90
C GLY A 129 -15.93 -1.93 -7.77
N ILE A 130 -15.65 -0.63 -7.70
CA ILE A 130 -14.27 -0.12 -7.45
C ILE A 130 -14.16 0.37 -6.00
N ILE A 131 -13.23 -0.22 -5.26
CA ILE A 131 -12.93 0.17 -3.88
C ILE A 131 -12.21 1.52 -3.90
N LYS A 132 -12.78 2.55 -3.26
CA LYS A 132 -12.14 3.88 -3.14
C LYS A 132 -10.88 3.84 -2.28
N GLY A 133 -10.74 2.80 -1.44
CA GLY A 133 -9.57 2.57 -0.60
C GLY A 133 -9.47 3.54 0.57
N LYS A 134 -10.60 4.07 1.05
CA LYS A 134 -10.66 5.04 2.17
C LYS A 134 -10.03 4.48 3.44
N ASN A 135 -10.26 3.20 3.73
CA ASN A 135 -9.73 2.54 4.94
C ASN A 135 -8.21 2.36 4.86
N LEU A 136 -7.67 2.02 3.67
CA LEU A 136 -6.24 1.94 3.44
C LEU A 136 -5.56 3.31 3.48
N ALA A 137 -6.16 4.32 2.86
CA ALA A 137 -5.63 5.70 2.90
C ALA A 137 -5.53 6.21 4.34
N ARG A 138 -6.54 5.90 5.17
CA ARG A 138 -6.54 6.24 6.58
C ARG A 138 -5.45 5.48 7.35
N LEU A 139 -5.30 4.17 7.12
CA LEU A 139 -4.24 3.38 7.71
C LEU A 139 -2.87 3.97 7.35
N PHE A 140 -2.60 4.27 6.08
CA PHE A 140 -1.33 4.85 5.67
C PHE A 140 -1.08 6.22 6.29
N SER A 141 -2.10 7.09 6.36
CA SER A 141 -1.97 8.38 7.05
C SER A 141 -1.59 8.21 8.53
N THR A 142 -2.15 7.20 9.20
CA THR A 142 -1.79 6.89 10.60
C THR A 142 -0.38 6.34 10.71
N LEU A 143 0.00 5.39 9.84
CA LEU A 143 1.33 4.77 9.87
C LEU A 143 2.45 5.72 9.46
N THR A 144 2.12 6.77 8.73
CA THR A 144 3.05 7.85 8.35
C THR A 144 2.84 9.13 9.16
N GLU A 145 2.35 9.01 10.40
CA GLU A 145 2.22 10.17 11.29
C GLU A 145 3.58 10.90 11.38
N GLY A 146 3.56 12.21 11.12
CA GLY A 146 4.76 13.01 10.99
C GLY A 146 5.24 13.27 9.56
N TYR A 147 4.61 12.64 8.57
CA TYR A 147 4.88 12.81 7.14
C TYR A 147 3.59 13.15 6.37
N GLN A 148 2.67 13.90 7.02
CA GLN A 148 1.40 14.30 6.42
C GLN A 148 1.54 15.44 5.40
N ASP A 149 2.62 16.22 5.53
CA ASP A 149 2.96 17.25 4.56
C ASP A 149 3.81 16.67 3.42
N SER A 150 3.95 17.43 2.34
CA SER A 150 4.86 17.09 1.25
C SER A 150 6.32 17.15 1.75
N VAL A 151 7.04 16.04 1.58
CA VAL A 151 8.44 15.90 1.96
C VAL A 151 9.26 15.39 0.79
N ASP A 152 10.53 15.79 0.74
CA ASP A 152 11.53 15.20 -0.15
C ASP A 152 11.97 13.83 0.41
N PHE A 153 11.70 12.76 -0.34
CA PHE A 153 11.98 11.39 0.10
C PHE A 153 13.48 11.06 0.16
N SER A 154 14.34 11.89 -0.46
CA SER A 154 15.78 11.77 -0.28
C SER A 154 16.24 12.13 1.14
N ARG A 155 15.40 12.82 1.90
CA ARG A 155 15.64 13.25 3.29
C ARG A 155 15.01 12.34 4.34
N LEU A 156 14.35 11.27 3.94
CA LEU A 156 13.87 10.24 4.86
C LEU A 156 15.06 9.55 5.54
N PRO A 157 14.87 8.92 6.70
CA PRO A 157 15.92 8.15 7.39
C PRO A 157 16.66 7.16 6.48
N ILE A 158 15.97 6.54 5.53
CA ILE A 158 16.54 5.88 4.36
C ILE A 158 15.87 6.50 3.13
N PRO A 159 16.62 7.11 2.20
CA PRO A 159 16.09 7.65 0.96
C PRO A 159 15.21 6.66 0.20
N PHE A 160 14.06 7.12 -0.28
CA PHE A 160 13.00 6.28 -0.82
C PHE A 160 12.49 6.78 -2.17
N ALA A 161 12.03 5.85 -3.01
CA ALA A 161 11.21 6.16 -4.17
C ALA A 161 10.17 5.06 -4.39
N CYS A 162 9.02 5.41 -4.98
CA CYS A 162 8.04 4.44 -5.41
C CYS A 162 7.44 4.79 -6.77
N VAL A 163 6.93 3.75 -7.45
CA VAL A 163 6.48 3.85 -8.84
C VAL A 163 4.97 3.75 -8.93
N SER A 164 4.38 4.63 -9.72
CA SER A 164 3.00 4.58 -10.21
C SER A 164 2.97 4.74 -11.72
N GLU A 165 1.82 4.57 -12.33
CA GLU A 165 1.56 4.88 -13.73
C GLU A 165 0.52 5.99 -13.86
N ASN A 166 0.76 6.96 -14.75
CA ASN A 166 -0.25 7.91 -15.15
C ASN A 166 -1.10 7.34 -16.29
N LEU A 167 -2.33 6.96 -15.99
CA LEU A 167 -3.24 6.33 -16.93
C LEU A 167 -3.65 7.24 -18.11
N VAL A 168 -3.46 8.56 -17.99
CA VAL A 168 -3.79 9.51 -19.07
C VAL A 168 -2.90 9.31 -20.29
N ASN A 169 -1.63 8.95 -20.08
CA ASN A 169 -0.63 8.84 -21.14
C ASN A 169 0.25 7.59 -21.06
N GLY A 170 0.03 6.71 -20.08
CA GLY A 170 0.82 5.48 -19.87
C GLY A 170 2.24 5.73 -19.38
N SER A 171 2.57 6.94 -18.91
CA SER A 171 3.92 7.22 -18.42
C SER A 171 4.14 6.67 -17.01
N GLU A 172 5.36 6.20 -16.77
CA GLU A 172 5.86 5.91 -15.43
C GLU A 172 5.98 7.21 -14.62
N VAL A 173 5.48 7.18 -13.40
CA VAL A 173 5.60 8.27 -12.43
C VAL A 173 6.39 7.75 -11.23
N VAL A 174 7.58 8.31 -11.02
CA VAL A 174 8.43 7.97 -9.89
C VAL A 174 8.29 9.06 -8.84
N PHE A 175 7.79 8.70 -7.68
CA PHE A 175 7.70 9.61 -6.54
C PHE A 175 9.03 9.66 -5.79
N HIS A 176 9.65 10.82 -5.78
CA HIS A 176 10.81 11.18 -4.97
C HIS A 176 10.47 12.22 -3.90
N GLU A 177 9.26 12.76 -3.94
CA GLU A 177 8.72 13.76 -3.02
C GLU A 177 7.19 13.68 -2.99
N GLY A 178 6.58 14.35 -2.04
CA GLY A 178 5.14 14.43 -1.88
C GLY A 178 4.66 13.94 -0.50
N ILE A 179 3.37 13.70 -0.36
CA ILE A 179 2.79 13.10 0.84
C ILE A 179 3.01 11.58 0.75
N LEU A 180 3.81 11.03 1.66
CA LEU A 180 4.23 9.62 1.62
C LEU A 180 3.04 8.65 1.55
N ALA A 181 2.00 8.87 2.36
CA ALA A 181 0.78 8.06 2.32
C ALA A 181 0.09 8.07 0.95
N THR A 182 0.05 9.23 0.29
CA THR A 182 -0.56 9.39 -1.04
C THR A 182 0.26 8.69 -2.10
N SER A 183 1.60 8.80 -2.05
CA SER A 183 2.49 8.14 -3.01
C SER A 183 2.39 6.61 -2.91
N MET A 184 2.40 6.05 -1.68
CA MET A 184 2.17 4.62 -1.46
C MET A 184 0.77 4.19 -1.93
N ARG A 185 -0.28 5.02 -1.67
CA ARG A 185 -1.65 4.71 -2.10
C ARG A 185 -1.78 4.73 -3.62
N SER A 186 -1.10 5.66 -4.30
CA SER A 186 -1.07 5.72 -5.77
C SER A 186 -0.41 4.47 -6.35
N SER A 187 0.76 4.11 -5.82
CA SER A 187 1.53 2.94 -6.27
C SER A 187 0.79 1.60 -6.15
N MET A 188 -0.21 1.49 -5.28
CA MET A 188 -0.99 0.26 -5.08
C MET A 188 -2.41 0.31 -5.71
N SER A 189 -2.74 1.32 -6.50
CA SER A 189 -4.08 1.49 -7.09
C SER A 189 -4.30 0.54 -8.27
N ILE A 190 -4.44 -0.77 -7.99
CA ILE A 190 -4.64 -1.81 -9.02
C ILE A 190 -5.92 -1.53 -9.79
N PRO A 191 -5.88 -1.33 -11.13
CA PRO A 191 -7.05 -1.10 -11.95
C PRO A 191 -8.07 -2.23 -11.82
N GLY A 192 -9.35 -1.87 -11.72
CA GLY A 192 -10.44 -2.83 -11.53
C GLY A 192 -10.62 -3.32 -10.09
N VAL A 193 -9.69 -3.01 -9.16
CA VAL A 193 -9.80 -3.29 -7.72
C VAL A 193 -9.95 -2.00 -6.96
N PHE A 194 -9.02 -1.07 -7.11
CA PHE A 194 -9.02 0.22 -6.43
C PHE A 194 -9.27 1.37 -7.39
N ALA A 195 -9.97 2.38 -6.90
CA ALA A 195 -10.08 3.65 -7.63
C ALA A 195 -8.69 4.28 -7.83
N PRO A 196 -8.44 4.86 -9.01
CA PRO A 196 -7.24 5.66 -9.25
C PRO A 196 -7.09 6.80 -8.24
N VAL A 197 -5.90 7.35 -8.13
CA VAL A 197 -5.62 8.56 -7.34
C VAL A 197 -5.45 9.73 -8.30
N ASP A 198 -6.33 10.73 -8.17
CA ASP A 198 -6.20 11.99 -8.90
C ASP A 198 -5.21 12.89 -8.15
N LEU A 199 -4.12 13.26 -8.82
CA LEU A 199 -3.07 14.10 -8.27
C LEU A 199 -2.49 15.01 -9.36
N ASP A 200 -2.54 16.31 -9.19
CA ASP A 200 -1.94 17.31 -10.08
C ASP A 200 -2.30 17.12 -11.57
N GLY A 201 -3.55 16.76 -11.85
CA GLY A 201 -4.05 16.50 -13.21
C GLY A 201 -3.64 15.14 -13.80
N MET A 202 -2.97 14.30 -13.03
CA MET A 202 -2.68 12.91 -13.36
C MET A 202 -3.75 11.99 -12.77
N VAL A 203 -4.02 10.88 -13.46
CA VAL A 203 -4.84 9.76 -12.98
C VAL A 203 -3.93 8.60 -12.69
N LEU A 204 -3.57 8.40 -11.43
CA LEU A 204 -2.51 7.48 -11.01
C LEU A 204 -3.07 6.10 -10.65
N VAL A 205 -2.43 5.09 -11.19
CA VAL A 205 -2.70 3.67 -10.93
C VAL A 205 -1.44 2.94 -10.50
N ASP A 206 -1.57 1.65 -10.17
CA ASP A 206 -0.48 0.78 -9.73
C ASP A 206 0.68 0.79 -10.74
N GLY A 207 1.89 1.06 -10.25
CA GLY A 207 3.10 1.10 -11.07
C GLY A 207 3.53 -0.26 -11.64
N GLY A 208 2.92 -1.35 -11.18
CA GLY A 208 3.22 -2.70 -11.65
C GLY A 208 2.93 -2.93 -13.14
N MET A 209 2.13 -2.06 -13.76
CA MET A 209 1.85 -2.11 -15.19
C MET A 209 3.04 -1.61 -16.05
N VAL A 210 3.87 -0.72 -15.52
CA VAL A 210 4.99 -0.11 -16.27
C VAL A 210 6.34 -0.52 -15.71
N ASN A 211 6.47 -0.67 -14.38
CA ASN A 211 7.73 -1.01 -13.72
C ASN A 211 7.48 -1.72 -12.38
N ASN A 212 7.22 -3.00 -12.44
CA ASN A 212 6.89 -3.78 -11.24
C ASN A 212 8.10 -4.19 -10.39
N TYR A 213 9.32 -3.97 -10.90
CA TYR A 213 10.58 -4.28 -10.21
C TYR A 213 11.61 -3.19 -10.52
N PRO A 214 11.53 -2.03 -9.83
CA PRO A 214 12.13 -0.76 -10.26
C PRO A 214 13.62 -0.62 -9.92
N VAL A 215 14.48 -1.52 -10.42
CA VAL A 215 15.94 -1.47 -10.27
C VAL A 215 16.55 -0.26 -10.97
N ASP A 216 16.07 0.08 -12.16
CA ASP A 216 16.49 1.26 -12.91
C ASP A 216 16.28 2.56 -12.11
N VAL A 217 15.22 2.66 -11.34
CA VAL A 217 14.98 3.79 -10.45
C VAL A 217 16.03 3.84 -9.34
N ALA A 218 16.37 2.70 -8.73
CA ALA A 218 17.40 2.64 -7.69
C ALA A 218 18.78 3.03 -8.24
N LEU A 219 19.12 2.61 -9.46
CA LEU A 219 20.36 3.00 -10.13
C LEU A 219 20.37 4.51 -10.45
N ALA A 220 19.22 5.07 -10.87
CA ALA A 220 19.08 6.50 -11.10
C ALA A 220 19.23 7.34 -9.82
N MET A 221 18.90 6.78 -8.65
CA MET A 221 19.13 7.38 -7.33
C MET A 221 20.62 7.34 -6.92
N GLY A 222 21.46 6.63 -7.64
CA GLY A 222 22.89 6.53 -7.39
C GLY A 222 23.31 5.26 -6.61
N ALA A 223 22.54 4.20 -6.66
CA ALA A 223 22.94 2.91 -6.12
C ALA A 223 24.04 2.28 -6.98
N ASP A 224 25.07 1.74 -6.32
CA ASP A 224 26.17 0.99 -6.96
C ASP A 224 25.87 -0.51 -6.98
N TYR A 225 25.10 -1.00 -6.00
CA TYR A 225 24.71 -2.40 -5.84
C TYR A 225 23.23 -2.53 -5.51
N ILE A 226 22.61 -3.56 -6.06
CA ILE A 226 21.17 -3.83 -5.92
C ILE A 226 20.93 -5.17 -5.23
N ILE A 227 20.21 -5.14 -4.11
CA ILE A 227 19.56 -6.31 -3.53
C ILE A 227 18.09 -6.23 -3.93
N GLY A 228 17.65 -7.14 -4.78
CA GLY A 228 16.27 -7.14 -5.25
C GLY A 228 15.46 -8.27 -4.64
N VAL A 229 14.29 -7.96 -4.08
CA VAL A 229 13.32 -8.95 -3.59
C VAL A 229 12.16 -9.01 -4.55
N ASP A 230 12.02 -10.13 -5.23
CA ASP A 230 11.02 -10.34 -6.26
C ASP A 230 9.97 -11.37 -5.86
N VAL A 231 8.72 -10.92 -5.76
CA VAL A 231 7.54 -11.74 -5.40
C VAL A 231 6.58 -11.92 -6.59
N GLN A 232 7.02 -11.62 -7.81
CA GLN A 232 6.20 -11.79 -8.99
C GLN A 232 6.02 -13.27 -9.33
N SER A 233 4.82 -13.62 -9.78
CA SER A 233 4.57 -14.93 -10.39
C SER A 233 5.11 -14.95 -11.82
N PRO A 234 5.55 -16.10 -12.32
CA PRO A 234 5.89 -16.24 -13.73
C PRO A 234 4.66 -16.00 -14.62
N LEU A 235 4.90 -15.69 -15.89
CA LEU A 235 3.82 -15.60 -16.88
C LEU A 235 3.07 -16.92 -16.95
N LEU A 236 1.75 -16.83 -17.08
CA LEU A 236 0.87 -17.98 -17.18
C LEU A 236 1.08 -18.69 -18.54
N LYS A 237 1.03 -20.02 -18.51
CA LYS A 237 1.02 -20.84 -19.73
C LYS A 237 -0.37 -20.79 -20.38
N ALA A 238 -0.45 -21.14 -21.67
CA ALA A 238 -1.72 -21.17 -22.40
C ALA A 238 -2.80 -22.03 -21.71
N SER A 239 -2.40 -23.12 -21.04
CA SER A 239 -3.31 -23.99 -20.29
C SER A 239 -3.85 -23.40 -19.00
N GLU A 240 -3.25 -22.31 -18.50
CA GLU A 240 -3.59 -21.62 -17.25
C GLU A 240 -4.45 -20.39 -17.47
N LEU A 241 -4.53 -19.88 -18.70
CA LEU A 241 -5.37 -18.72 -19.10
C LEU A 241 -6.83 -19.16 -19.26
N LYS A 242 -7.54 -19.36 -18.15
CA LYS A 242 -8.91 -19.94 -18.13
C LYS A 242 -10.00 -18.92 -17.81
N SER A 243 -9.67 -17.77 -17.29
CA SER A 243 -10.65 -16.75 -16.89
C SER A 243 -10.28 -15.37 -17.43
N VAL A 244 -11.28 -14.46 -17.51
CA VAL A 244 -11.06 -13.06 -17.86
C VAL A 244 -10.02 -12.40 -16.92
N LYS A 245 -10.02 -12.78 -15.63
CA LYS A 245 -9.06 -12.33 -14.64
C LYS A 245 -7.63 -12.77 -14.99
N ASP A 246 -7.44 -14.02 -15.41
CA ASP A 246 -6.13 -14.56 -15.78
C ASP A 246 -5.59 -13.83 -17.02
N ILE A 247 -6.46 -13.64 -18.04
CA ILE A 247 -6.11 -12.93 -19.26
C ILE A 247 -5.74 -11.48 -18.95
N PHE A 248 -6.52 -10.77 -18.13
CA PHE A 248 -6.25 -9.39 -17.76
C PHE A 248 -4.94 -9.26 -16.96
N GLY A 249 -4.73 -10.15 -15.97
CA GLY A 249 -3.47 -10.20 -15.22
C GLY A 249 -2.25 -10.49 -16.11
N GLN A 250 -2.40 -11.38 -17.10
CA GLN A 250 -1.34 -11.68 -18.06
C GLN A 250 -1.00 -10.46 -18.93
N ILE A 251 -2.02 -9.72 -19.41
CA ILE A 251 -1.80 -8.49 -20.21
C ILE A 251 -0.99 -7.47 -19.41
N ILE A 252 -1.34 -7.25 -18.14
CA ILE A 252 -0.61 -6.36 -17.23
C ILE A 252 0.84 -6.81 -17.11
N ASN A 253 1.08 -8.10 -16.81
CA ASN A 253 2.43 -8.62 -16.64
C ASN A 253 3.28 -8.53 -17.93
N LEU A 254 2.66 -8.68 -19.10
CA LEU A 254 3.36 -8.59 -20.38
C LEU A 254 3.80 -7.15 -20.71
N GLN A 255 3.08 -6.12 -20.27
CA GLN A 255 3.47 -4.73 -20.52
C GLN A 255 4.82 -4.39 -19.89
N GLY A 256 5.06 -4.81 -18.66
CA GLY A 256 6.31 -4.57 -17.93
C GLY A 256 7.45 -5.57 -18.23
N GLU A 257 7.21 -6.64 -18.99
CA GLU A 257 8.12 -7.78 -19.12
C GLU A 257 9.52 -7.41 -19.65
N LYS A 258 9.60 -6.54 -20.65
CA LYS A 258 10.90 -6.10 -21.20
C LYS A 258 11.73 -5.39 -20.14
N LYS A 259 11.13 -4.42 -19.44
CA LYS A 259 11.77 -3.65 -18.39
C LYS A 259 12.16 -4.53 -17.21
N TYR A 260 11.30 -5.46 -16.83
CA TYR A 260 11.58 -6.45 -15.79
C TYR A 260 12.84 -7.29 -16.10
N ARG A 261 12.98 -7.78 -17.34
CA ARG A 261 14.18 -8.54 -17.76
C ARG A 261 15.45 -7.70 -17.74
N GLU A 262 15.36 -6.42 -18.13
CA GLU A 262 16.48 -5.47 -18.06
C GLU A 262 16.87 -5.22 -16.58
N ASN A 263 15.91 -5.02 -15.71
CA ASN A 263 16.10 -4.80 -14.28
C ASN A 263 16.68 -6.03 -13.58
N LEU A 264 16.27 -7.24 -13.96
CA LEU A 264 16.87 -8.48 -13.43
C LEU A 264 18.37 -8.59 -13.74
N ARG A 265 18.83 -8.16 -14.92
CA ARG A 265 20.24 -8.19 -15.30
C ARG A 265 21.11 -7.24 -14.48
N ASN A 266 20.49 -6.18 -13.96
CA ASN A 266 21.13 -5.15 -13.16
C ASN A 266 21.01 -5.40 -11.65
N THR A 267 20.58 -6.58 -11.25
CA THR A 267 20.44 -6.98 -9.84
C THR A 267 21.64 -7.77 -9.42
N ASP A 268 22.36 -7.34 -8.38
CA ASP A 268 23.55 -8.02 -7.86
C ASP A 268 23.21 -9.23 -6.99
N VAL A 269 22.20 -9.09 -6.14
CA VAL A 269 21.68 -10.18 -5.30
C VAL A 269 20.18 -10.27 -5.51
N LEU A 270 19.72 -11.29 -6.22
CA LEU A 270 18.31 -11.55 -6.45
C LEU A 270 17.76 -12.52 -5.39
N ILE A 271 16.79 -12.05 -4.62
CA ILE A 271 16.00 -12.85 -3.68
C ILE A 271 14.64 -13.13 -4.35
N LYS A 272 14.57 -14.26 -5.07
CA LYS A 272 13.33 -14.68 -5.74
C LYS A 272 12.49 -15.54 -4.82
N VAL A 273 11.35 -15.04 -4.38
CA VAL A 273 10.46 -15.73 -3.46
C VAL A 273 9.54 -16.69 -4.20
N ASP A 274 9.42 -17.92 -3.72
CA ASP A 274 8.39 -18.85 -4.20
C ASP A 274 7.01 -18.42 -3.67
N VAL A 275 6.20 -17.91 -4.56
CA VAL A 275 4.83 -17.47 -4.29
C VAL A 275 3.77 -18.42 -4.82
N THR A 276 4.16 -19.65 -5.20
CA THR A 276 3.25 -20.68 -5.73
C THR A 276 2.10 -20.95 -4.75
N GLY A 277 0.88 -20.98 -5.28
CA GLY A 277 -0.34 -21.19 -4.50
C GLY A 277 -0.95 -19.90 -3.92
N TYR A 278 -0.30 -18.74 -4.09
CA TYR A 278 -0.80 -17.46 -3.59
C TYR A 278 -1.01 -16.45 -4.72
N SER A 279 -2.04 -15.62 -4.55
CA SER A 279 -2.37 -14.51 -5.45
C SER A 279 -2.17 -13.16 -4.76
N ALA A 280 -2.30 -12.07 -5.53
CA ALA A 280 -2.28 -10.71 -4.98
C ALA A 280 -3.39 -10.44 -3.93
N ALA A 281 -4.45 -11.27 -3.90
CA ALA A 281 -5.58 -11.15 -2.98
C ALA A 281 -5.51 -12.10 -1.77
N SER A 282 -4.43 -12.83 -1.56
CA SER A 282 -4.28 -13.84 -0.49
C SER A 282 -3.98 -13.20 0.88
N PHE A 283 -4.88 -12.36 1.37
CA PHE A 283 -4.75 -11.64 2.65
C PHE A 283 -5.38 -12.40 3.83
N THR A 284 -5.19 -13.72 3.92
CA THR A 284 -5.52 -14.46 5.16
C THR A 284 -4.29 -14.51 6.07
N LYS A 285 -4.52 -14.68 7.37
CA LYS A 285 -3.41 -14.76 8.33
C LYS A 285 -2.42 -15.86 7.97
N GLU A 286 -2.91 -17.05 7.61
CA GLU A 286 -2.11 -18.21 7.25
C GLU A 286 -1.29 -17.96 5.98
N ALA A 287 -1.87 -17.25 5.01
CA ALA A 287 -1.17 -16.88 3.78
C ALA A 287 -0.06 -15.86 4.05
N ILE A 288 -0.34 -14.85 4.86
CA ILE A 288 0.62 -13.81 5.26
C ILE A 288 1.79 -14.44 6.01
N ASP A 289 1.52 -15.24 7.04
CA ASP A 289 2.56 -15.93 7.83
C ASP A 289 3.44 -16.82 6.92
N THR A 290 2.80 -17.61 6.02
CA THR A 290 3.54 -18.47 5.09
C THR A 290 4.39 -17.66 4.11
N LEU A 291 3.87 -16.57 3.55
CA LEU A 291 4.61 -15.74 2.61
C LEU A 291 5.81 -15.06 3.27
N MET A 292 5.68 -14.58 4.50
CA MET A 292 6.81 -14.04 5.26
C MET A 292 7.90 -15.08 5.50
N VAL A 293 7.54 -16.31 5.91
CA VAL A 293 8.48 -17.41 6.07
C VAL A 293 9.17 -17.77 4.74
N ARG A 294 8.45 -17.75 3.62
CA ARG A 294 9.04 -17.99 2.29
C ARG A 294 10.00 -16.87 1.89
N GLY A 295 9.67 -15.61 2.23
CA GLY A 295 10.57 -14.47 2.03
C GLY A 295 11.87 -14.61 2.81
N GLU A 296 11.78 -15.00 4.08
CA GLU A 296 12.92 -15.26 4.94
C GLU A 296 13.77 -16.41 4.37
N ARG A 297 13.15 -17.55 3.98
CA ARG A 297 13.85 -18.66 3.35
C ARG A 297 14.56 -18.27 2.06
N ALA A 298 13.89 -17.57 1.14
CA ALA A 298 14.50 -17.13 -0.11
C ALA A 298 15.72 -16.21 0.10
N ALA A 299 15.67 -15.36 1.13
CA ALA A 299 16.78 -14.52 1.50
C ALA A 299 17.91 -15.33 2.13
N MET A 300 17.61 -16.35 2.96
CA MET A 300 18.60 -17.29 3.49
C MET A 300 19.23 -18.13 2.38
N ASP A 301 18.48 -18.56 1.38
CA ASP A 301 19.01 -19.25 0.20
C ASP A 301 19.98 -18.36 -0.60
N SER A 302 19.85 -17.03 -0.48
CA SER A 302 20.73 -16.02 -1.08
C SER A 302 21.85 -15.54 -0.14
N TRP A 303 22.04 -16.17 1.04
CA TRP A 303 22.95 -15.73 2.09
C TRP A 303 24.39 -15.57 1.62
N ASP A 304 24.92 -16.53 0.87
CA ASP A 304 26.28 -16.47 0.32
C ASP A 304 26.46 -15.26 -0.63
N GLY A 305 25.41 -14.92 -1.40
CA GLY A 305 25.38 -13.73 -2.24
C GLY A 305 25.41 -12.44 -1.42
N LEU A 306 24.65 -12.37 -0.33
CA LEU A 306 24.66 -11.24 0.60
C LEU A 306 26.04 -11.08 1.25
N LEU A 307 26.65 -12.16 1.74
CA LEU A 307 27.99 -12.10 2.31
C LEU A 307 29.07 -11.75 1.27
N ALA A 308 28.92 -12.21 0.02
CA ALA A 308 29.80 -11.80 -1.07
C ALA A 308 29.69 -10.30 -1.36
N LEU A 309 28.46 -9.75 -1.35
CA LEU A 309 28.24 -8.32 -1.45
C LEU A 309 28.86 -7.57 -0.28
N LYS A 310 28.65 -8.03 0.97
CA LYS A 310 29.26 -7.43 2.16
C LYS A 310 30.78 -7.32 2.03
N ARG A 311 31.45 -8.39 1.53
CA ARG A 311 32.90 -8.37 1.24
C ARG A 311 33.28 -7.38 0.13
N LYS A 312 32.49 -7.28 -0.95
CA LYS A 312 32.71 -6.27 -2.01
C LYS A 312 32.62 -4.84 -1.49
N LEU A 313 31.78 -4.60 -0.48
CA LEU A 313 31.67 -3.30 0.20
C LEU A 313 32.87 -3.01 1.14
N GLY A 314 33.79 -3.94 1.32
CA GLY A 314 34.94 -3.81 2.22
C GLY A 314 34.55 -3.82 3.71
N LEU A 315 33.41 -4.39 4.06
CA LEU A 315 32.90 -4.45 5.43
C LEU A 315 33.42 -5.69 6.15
N ALA A 316 33.72 -5.54 7.46
CA ALA A 316 34.09 -6.66 8.31
C ALA A 316 32.91 -7.64 8.47
N GLU A 317 33.21 -8.92 8.76
CA GLU A 317 32.19 -9.96 8.91
C GLU A 317 31.22 -9.65 10.06
N ASP A 318 31.73 -9.12 11.16
CA ASP A 318 30.95 -8.69 12.34
C ASP A 318 30.35 -7.29 12.23
N TYR A 319 30.57 -6.60 11.09
CA TYR A 319 29.98 -5.27 10.88
C TYR A 319 28.45 -5.33 10.93
N GLN A 320 27.88 -4.46 11.75
CA GLN A 320 26.44 -4.21 11.79
C GLN A 320 26.18 -2.71 11.51
N PRO A 321 25.36 -2.40 10.51
CA PRO A 321 25.03 -1.01 10.22
C PRO A 321 24.22 -0.41 11.36
N ARG A 322 24.54 0.84 11.70
CA ARG A 322 23.68 1.59 12.60
C ARG A 322 22.38 1.88 11.87
N ARG A 323 21.29 1.34 12.36
CA ARG A 323 19.98 1.62 11.83
C ARG A 323 19.63 3.09 12.05
N PRO A 324 19.09 3.80 11.03
CA PRO A 324 18.48 5.09 11.26
C PRO A 324 17.39 4.92 12.33
N GLY A 325 17.44 5.73 13.38
CA GLY A 325 16.34 5.73 14.35
C GLY A 325 15.06 6.21 13.71
N PRO A 326 13.89 5.85 14.25
CA PRO A 326 12.63 6.37 13.75
C PRO A 326 12.69 7.89 13.77
N PHE A 327 12.19 8.50 12.70
CA PHE A 327 12.05 9.95 12.64
C PHE A 327 11.15 10.40 13.80
N ARG A 328 11.68 11.25 14.67
CA ARG A 328 10.93 11.83 15.78
C ARG A 328 10.62 13.27 15.44
N LEU A 329 9.36 13.61 15.34
CA LEU A 329 8.96 15.02 15.34
C LEU A 329 9.35 15.65 16.69
N PRO A 330 9.85 16.89 16.70
CA PRO A 330 10.01 17.63 17.95
C PRO A 330 8.67 17.69 18.70
N GLY A 331 8.59 17.09 19.89
CA GLY A 331 7.39 17.08 20.73
C GLY A 331 6.56 15.79 20.72
N ALA A 332 6.90 14.79 19.90
CA ALA A 332 6.25 13.48 19.96
C ALA A 332 6.71 12.68 21.21
N ALA A 333 5.76 12.16 21.98
CA ALA A 333 6.04 11.33 23.16
C ALA A 333 6.76 10.03 22.75
N VAL A 334 7.73 9.62 23.58
CA VAL A 334 8.72 8.57 23.29
C VAL A 334 8.13 7.15 23.19
N ASP A 335 6.90 6.93 23.69
CA ASP A 335 6.33 5.59 23.92
C ASP A 335 4.89 5.47 23.38
N ARG A 336 4.62 5.86 22.13
CA ARG A 336 3.39 5.38 21.50
C ARG A 336 3.66 3.98 20.94
N GLU A 337 3.12 2.98 21.62
CA GLU A 337 2.87 1.69 21.02
C GLU A 337 2.15 1.93 19.68
N ILE A 338 2.59 1.26 18.61
CA ILE A 338 1.90 1.31 17.32
C ILE A 338 0.47 0.88 17.62
N PRO A 339 -0.54 1.73 17.34
CA PRO A 339 -1.91 1.34 17.66
C PRO A 339 -2.27 0.11 16.84
N VAL A 340 -2.29 -1.05 17.48
CA VAL A 340 -2.71 -2.32 16.88
C VAL A 340 -4.16 -2.22 16.37
N ASP A 341 -4.93 -1.32 16.96
CA ASP A 341 -6.33 -1.03 16.60
C ASP A 341 -6.47 0.45 16.16
N SER A 342 -5.70 0.84 15.12
CA SER A 342 -5.79 2.20 14.55
C SER A 342 -7.07 2.41 13.74
N GLN A 343 -8.20 2.02 14.31
CA GLN A 343 -9.52 2.37 13.82
C GLN A 343 -9.80 3.83 14.21
N ILE A 344 -9.12 4.76 13.53
CA ILE A 344 -9.40 6.18 13.71
C ILE A 344 -10.83 6.43 13.25
N ALA A 345 -11.65 6.88 14.19
CA ALA A 345 -13.03 7.27 13.92
C ALA A 345 -13.01 8.43 12.90
N ALA A 346 -13.39 8.15 11.66
CA ALA A 346 -13.78 9.21 10.75
C ALA A 346 -15.25 9.54 10.99
N PRO A 347 -15.66 10.79 10.83
CA PRO A 347 -17.08 11.12 10.84
C PRO A 347 -17.80 10.22 9.84
N ALA A 348 -18.90 9.60 10.27
CA ALA A 348 -19.69 8.70 9.43
C ALA A 348 -20.05 9.42 8.12
N VAL A 349 -19.62 8.90 6.99
CA VAL A 349 -19.93 9.49 5.69
C VAL A 349 -21.41 9.21 5.40
N ARG A 350 -22.21 10.25 5.46
CA ARG A 350 -23.65 10.18 5.17
C ARG A 350 -23.85 10.21 3.67
N GLU A 351 -24.00 9.03 3.07
CA GLU A 351 -24.25 8.86 1.62
C GLU A 351 -25.70 8.43 1.38
N ASN A 352 -26.30 8.94 0.30
CA ASN A 352 -27.59 8.41 -0.12
C ASN A 352 -27.43 6.96 -0.56
N LYS A 353 -28.34 6.09 -0.13
CA LYS A 353 -28.28 4.65 -0.39
C LYS A 353 -29.63 4.11 -0.81
N LEU A 354 -29.61 3.19 -1.76
CA LEU A 354 -30.71 2.29 -2.07
C LEU A 354 -30.36 0.92 -1.51
N ASN A 355 -31.12 0.46 -0.54
CA ASN A 355 -30.95 -0.82 0.12
C ASN A 355 -32.02 -1.79 -0.37
N VAL A 356 -31.63 -2.99 -0.79
CA VAL A 356 -32.54 -4.03 -1.26
C VAL A 356 -32.30 -5.30 -0.46
N GLY A 357 -33.35 -5.93 0.01
CA GLY A 357 -33.27 -7.16 0.80
C GLY A 357 -34.50 -8.05 0.63
N PHE A 358 -34.35 -9.28 1.08
CA PHE A 358 -35.42 -10.25 1.16
C PHE A 358 -35.74 -10.51 2.64
N ARG A 359 -37.01 -10.63 2.94
CA ARG A 359 -37.48 -11.04 4.26
C ARG A 359 -38.20 -12.39 4.13
N PHE A 360 -37.80 -13.32 5.00
CA PHE A 360 -38.44 -14.61 5.13
C PHE A 360 -38.91 -14.76 6.57
N ASP A 361 -40.21 -14.92 6.78
CA ASP A 361 -40.78 -15.25 8.08
C ASP A 361 -42.04 -16.10 7.94
N THR A 362 -42.52 -16.63 9.06
CA THR A 362 -43.69 -17.50 9.09
C THR A 362 -44.99 -16.82 8.69
N GLU A 363 -45.06 -15.49 8.76
CA GLU A 363 -46.25 -14.72 8.39
C GLU A 363 -46.25 -14.27 6.92
N GLU A 364 -45.08 -13.91 6.39
CA GLU A 364 -44.90 -13.35 5.04
C GLU A 364 -44.47 -14.39 4.01
N LEU A 365 -43.93 -15.55 4.43
CA LEU A 365 -43.26 -16.56 3.59
C LEU A 365 -42.05 -15.97 2.86
N ALA A 366 -42.25 -15.00 1.99
CA ALA A 366 -41.19 -14.24 1.31
C ALA A 366 -41.71 -12.85 0.97
N ALA A 367 -40.88 -11.81 1.20
CA ALA A 367 -41.15 -10.45 0.80
C ALA A 367 -39.89 -9.78 0.26
N LEU A 368 -40.03 -8.97 -0.79
CA LEU A 368 -39.01 -8.06 -1.27
C LEU A 368 -39.10 -6.75 -0.48
N GLN A 369 -38.01 -6.29 0.05
CA GLN A 369 -37.95 -5.02 0.80
C GLN A 369 -36.92 -4.11 0.16
N ALA A 370 -37.30 -2.85 -0.08
CA ALA A 370 -36.41 -1.79 -0.54
C ALA A 370 -36.50 -0.60 0.42
N ASN A 371 -35.39 0.03 0.67
CA ASN A 371 -35.31 1.27 1.44
C ASN A 371 -34.39 2.25 0.73
N THR A 372 -34.80 3.52 0.69
CA THR A 372 -33.98 4.60 0.13
C THR A 372 -33.72 5.63 1.21
N ASP A 373 -32.45 5.95 1.43
CA ASP A 373 -32.01 6.97 2.37
C ASP A 373 -31.47 8.18 1.62
N PHE A 374 -32.02 9.35 1.92
CA PHE A 374 -31.64 10.65 1.35
C PHE A 374 -31.09 11.55 2.44
N TYR A 375 -29.83 11.87 2.38
CA TYR A 375 -29.19 12.83 3.26
C TYR A 375 -29.14 14.21 2.58
N PHE A 376 -29.59 15.26 3.30
CA PHE A 376 -29.60 16.63 2.84
C PHE A 376 -29.26 17.61 3.98
N GLY A 377 -29.07 18.88 3.66
CA GLY A 377 -28.53 19.89 4.56
C GLY A 377 -27.05 20.17 4.26
N ARG A 378 -26.50 21.24 4.85
CA ARG A 378 -25.12 21.68 4.61
C ARG A 378 -24.08 20.64 5.06
N GLN A 379 -24.33 19.98 6.18
CA GLN A 379 -23.51 18.92 6.76
C GLN A 379 -24.16 17.54 6.66
N ARG A 380 -25.22 17.43 5.83
CA ARG A 380 -26.04 16.21 5.69
C ARG A 380 -26.67 15.77 7.02
N GLU A 381 -27.09 16.72 7.80
CA GLU A 381 -27.70 16.54 9.13
C GLU A 381 -29.13 16.00 9.07
N SER A 382 -29.81 16.12 7.93
CA SER A 382 -31.19 15.67 7.70
C SER A 382 -31.20 14.38 6.89
N LEU A 383 -31.99 13.42 7.32
CA LEU A 383 -32.23 12.15 6.62
C LEU A 383 -33.73 11.98 6.35
N ALA A 384 -34.10 11.84 5.09
CA ALA A 384 -35.41 11.31 4.68
C ALA A 384 -35.23 9.86 4.22
N SER A 385 -36.06 8.96 4.72
CA SER A 385 -36.06 7.56 4.34
C SER A 385 -37.41 7.09 3.84
N LEU A 386 -37.41 6.32 2.75
CA LEU A 386 -38.58 5.65 2.23
C LEU A 386 -38.32 4.14 2.23
N THR A 387 -39.18 3.41 2.92
CA THR A 387 -39.12 1.94 2.92
C THR A 387 -40.38 1.41 2.25
N ALA A 388 -40.19 0.53 1.27
CA ALA A 388 -41.29 -0.21 0.63
C ALA A 388 -41.02 -1.73 0.82
N ARG A 389 -42.10 -2.47 1.09
CA ARG A 389 -42.10 -3.92 1.14
C ARG A 389 -43.22 -4.48 0.31
N LEU A 390 -42.88 -5.40 -0.56
CA LEU A 390 -43.80 -6.13 -1.43
C LEU A 390 -43.79 -7.62 -1.01
N GLY A 391 -44.92 -8.06 -0.49
CA GLY A 391 -45.15 -9.41 -0.01
C GLY A 391 -46.62 -9.62 0.26
N LYS A 392 -46.98 -10.61 1.05
CA LYS A 392 -48.36 -10.86 1.46
C LYS A 392 -48.96 -9.63 2.19
N ARG A 393 -48.12 -8.88 2.91
CA ARG A 393 -48.47 -7.62 3.57
C ARG A 393 -47.58 -6.51 2.97
N THR A 394 -48.15 -5.73 2.06
CA THR A 394 -47.48 -4.56 1.50
C THR A 394 -47.32 -3.47 2.54
N LEU A 395 -46.15 -2.86 2.61
CA LEU A 395 -45.83 -1.76 3.52
C LEU A 395 -45.14 -0.63 2.75
N ALA A 396 -45.56 0.59 3.04
CA ALA A 396 -44.83 1.79 2.69
C ALA A 396 -44.63 2.62 3.96
N ARG A 397 -43.41 3.02 4.26
CA ARG A 397 -43.06 3.84 5.42
C ARG A 397 -42.18 5.01 4.98
N LEU A 398 -42.54 6.19 5.37
CA LEU A 398 -41.74 7.41 5.21
C LEU A 398 -41.21 7.81 6.57
N GLY A 399 -39.89 8.02 6.66
CA GLY A 399 -39.25 8.50 7.87
C GLY A 399 -38.47 9.78 7.61
N TYR A 400 -38.40 10.61 8.64
CA TYR A 400 -37.53 11.80 8.66
C TYR A 400 -36.79 11.85 9.98
N SER A 401 -35.50 12.13 9.96
CA SER A 401 -34.74 12.38 11.17
C SER A 401 -33.75 13.52 10.98
N TYR A 402 -33.49 14.23 12.08
CA TYR A 402 -32.49 15.30 12.14
C TYR A 402 -31.47 14.97 13.22
N GLN A 403 -30.20 15.18 12.93
CA GLN A 403 -29.10 14.96 13.85
C GLN A 403 -28.42 16.29 14.17
N TRP A 404 -28.29 16.58 15.47
CA TRP A 404 -27.57 17.74 15.98
C TRP A 404 -26.09 17.46 16.18
N ASP A 405 -25.28 18.52 16.25
CA ASP A 405 -23.92 18.45 16.72
C ASP A 405 -23.90 17.90 18.16
N GLY A 406 -23.04 16.89 18.41
CA GLY A 406 -23.02 16.18 19.69
C GLY A 406 -23.69 14.80 19.69
N GLY A 407 -24.17 14.33 18.53
CA GLY A 407 -24.60 12.93 18.35
C GLY A 407 -26.07 12.65 18.69
N TRP A 408 -26.84 13.66 19.10
CA TRP A 408 -28.29 13.49 19.35
C TRP A 408 -29.05 13.42 18.03
N GLN A 409 -30.01 12.48 17.95
CA GLN A 409 -30.89 12.32 16.81
C GLN A 409 -32.34 12.23 17.27
N ALA A 410 -33.23 12.92 16.57
CA ALA A 410 -34.69 12.77 16.72
C ALA A 410 -35.33 12.57 15.34
N GLY A 411 -36.36 11.74 15.28
CA GLY A 411 -37.05 11.44 14.02
C GLY A 411 -38.47 10.99 14.22
N LEU A 412 -39.20 11.04 13.10
CA LEU A 412 -40.58 10.54 12.93
C LEU A 412 -40.60 9.49 11.84
N ALA A 413 -41.39 8.42 12.01
CA ALA A 413 -41.50 7.34 11.01
C ALA A 413 -42.95 6.83 10.91
#